data_f182d212bf1ac82fa032f828d5f35f6a
#
_entry.id   f182d212bf1ac82fa032f828d5f35f6a
#
_cell.length_a   1.000
_cell.length_b   1.000
_cell.length_c   1.000
_cell.angle_alpha   90.00
_cell.angle_beta   90.00
_cell.angle_gamma   90.00
#
_symmetry.space_group_name_H-M   'P 1'
#
loop_
_entity.id
_entity.type
_entity.pdbx_description
1 polymer ?
#
loop_
_entity_poly.entity_id
_entity_poly.type
_entity_poly.pdbx_seq_one_letter_code
_entity_poly.pdbx_strand_id
1 'polypeptide(L)'
;MGEDRKINLEIAKLIGQPINPQLPVPVALSAIADVSTAEPGDKVWYFASEDTDADEIYEVNTSTGKIVVVKKDPLADTQLTFTGLNSRKQYVLLDSVLSSPDVDVLGRKKSSISRGMDKLELKRILDAVIALGAVGTITPASGDDLYDVIMKAKHELEDYGDNYVLLCGSAVKEAIDDYDKKNAATYNYNVTLPAKLRELGIEVVKIFGLVKTGTATNNEADTGTESRLLDSNKFVIVAKDSTIAKGKPIIFVRRRIPEAIAKMMGADVDNAERMLSVSSDTTNVAGTDTLGYSVYGYESVVLAITNARAIKKSADLSAIL
;
A
#
# COMPACT_ATOMS: atom_id res chain seq x y z
N MET A 1 8.87 50.72 -11.55
CA MET A 1 8.40 49.88 -10.42
C MET A 1 7.41 48.76 -10.76
N GLY A 2 6.83 48.69 -11.95
CA GLY A 2 5.87 47.63 -12.34
C GLY A 2 6.48 46.36 -12.91
N GLU A 3 7.60 46.45 -13.61
CA GLU A 3 8.20 45.29 -14.31
C GLU A 3 8.99 44.38 -13.37
N ASP A 4 9.74 44.92 -12.43
CA ASP A 4 10.50 44.13 -11.46
C ASP A 4 9.57 43.29 -10.56
N ARG A 5 8.37 43.80 -10.29
CA ARG A 5 7.38 43.10 -9.49
C ARG A 5 6.76 41.91 -10.24
N LYS A 6 6.56 42.05 -11.56
CA LYS A 6 6.08 40.97 -12.43
C LYS A 6 7.12 39.86 -12.58
N ILE A 7 8.39 40.23 -12.78
CA ILE A 7 9.52 39.31 -12.92
C ILE A 7 9.70 38.51 -11.60
N ASN A 8 9.64 39.17 -10.45
CA ASN A 8 9.71 38.50 -9.15
C ASN A 8 8.52 37.56 -8.90
N LEU A 9 7.34 37.91 -9.39
CA LEU A 9 6.14 37.06 -9.30
C LEU A 9 6.25 35.82 -10.20
N GLU A 10 6.79 35.95 -11.39
CA GLU A 10 7.02 34.83 -12.31
C GLU A 10 8.13 33.90 -11.80
N ILE A 11 9.19 34.46 -11.22
CA ILE A 11 10.24 33.68 -10.55
C ILE A 11 9.69 32.98 -9.35
N ALA A 12 8.84 33.64 -8.54
CA ALA A 12 8.17 33.02 -7.40
C ALA A 12 7.21 31.88 -7.82
N LYS A 13 6.52 32.04 -8.95
CA LYS A 13 5.69 30.99 -9.57
C LYS A 13 6.54 29.80 -10.04
N LEU A 14 7.69 30.05 -10.64
CA LEU A 14 8.63 29.02 -11.08
C LEU A 14 9.29 28.29 -9.89
N ILE A 15 9.70 29.02 -8.87
CA ILE A 15 10.26 28.45 -7.63
C ILE A 15 9.17 27.71 -6.82
N GLY A 16 7.95 28.21 -6.89
CA GLY A 16 6.80 27.58 -6.24
C GLY A 16 6.28 26.33 -6.94
N GLN A 17 6.64 26.08 -8.19
CA GLN A 17 6.36 24.79 -8.81
C GLN A 17 7.27 23.72 -8.19
N PRO A 18 6.74 22.54 -7.84
CA PRO A 18 7.59 21.47 -7.33
C PRO A 18 8.61 21.13 -8.43
N ILE A 19 9.87 21.43 -8.18
CA ILE A 19 11.00 21.10 -9.07
C ILE A 19 11.13 19.58 -9.23
N ASN A 20 10.65 18.83 -8.26
CA ASN A 20 10.46 17.38 -8.35
C ASN A 20 8.96 17.08 -8.26
N PRO A 21 8.35 16.55 -9.32
CA PRO A 21 7.04 15.95 -9.20
C PRO A 21 7.13 14.92 -8.08
N GLN A 22 6.29 15.04 -7.07
CA GLN A 22 6.28 14.04 -6.01
C GLN A 22 5.98 12.70 -6.69
N LEU A 23 6.85 11.72 -6.44
CA LEU A 23 6.72 10.40 -7.03
C LEU A 23 5.35 9.84 -6.69
N PRO A 24 4.60 9.31 -7.67
CA PRO A 24 3.32 8.67 -7.42
C PRO A 24 3.48 7.48 -6.48
N VAL A 25 2.36 6.98 -5.97
CA VAL A 25 2.35 5.68 -5.27
C VAL A 25 2.83 4.62 -6.26
N PRO A 26 3.78 3.76 -5.87
CA PRO A 26 4.43 2.84 -6.82
C PRO A 26 3.48 1.80 -7.43
N VAL A 27 2.37 1.50 -6.74
CA VAL A 27 1.34 0.56 -7.21
C VAL A 27 -0.04 1.02 -6.75
N ALA A 28 -1.03 0.91 -7.61
CA ALA A 28 -2.41 1.10 -7.21
C ALA A 28 -2.85 -0.04 -6.28
N LEU A 29 -3.54 0.26 -5.19
CA LEU A 29 -4.03 -0.75 -4.25
C LEU A 29 -4.91 -1.78 -4.93
N SER A 30 -5.72 -1.35 -5.90
CA SER A 30 -6.56 -2.22 -6.72
C SER A 30 -5.80 -3.26 -7.55
N ALA A 31 -4.48 -3.14 -7.71
CA ALA A 31 -3.67 -4.15 -8.37
C ALA A 31 -3.40 -5.38 -7.48
N ILE A 32 -3.38 -5.20 -6.16
CA ILE A 32 -3.00 -6.22 -5.18
C ILE A 32 -4.11 -6.58 -4.19
N ALA A 33 -5.13 -5.73 -4.05
CA ALA A 33 -6.22 -5.91 -3.10
C ALA A 33 -7.57 -5.62 -3.74
N ASP A 34 -8.62 -6.23 -3.23
CA ASP A 34 -9.99 -5.83 -3.51
C ASP A 34 -10.33 -4.64 -2.62
N VAL A 35 -10.50 -3.48 -3.27
CA VAL A 35 -10.80 -2.22 -2.59
C VAL A 35 -12.29 -1.99 -2.63
N SER A 36 -12.91 -1.86 -1.46
CA SER A 36 -14.34 -1.61 -1.31
C SER A 36 -14.61 -0.51 -0.30
N THR A 37 -15.86 -0.07 -0.26
CA THR A 37 -16.30 1.03 0.59
C THR A 37 -17.41 0.55 1.51
N ALA A 38 -17.28 0.85 2.81
CA ALA A 38 -18.29 0.60 3.82
C ALA A 38 -19.17 1.84 4.05
N GLU A 39 -20.38 1.65 4.51
CA GLU A 39 -21.31 2.75 4.80
C GLU A 39 -20.93 3.50 6.09
N PRO A 40 -21.34 4.77 6.19
CA PRO A 40 -21.16 5.53 7.42
C PRO A 40 -21.92 4.87 8.58
N GLY A 41 -21.23 4.71 9.70
CA GLY A 41 -21.83 4.10 10.90
C GLY A 41 -21.43 2.65 11.12
N ASP A 42 -20.94 1.96 10.10
CA ASP A 42 -20.39 0.62 10.27
C ASP A 42 -19.20 0.65 11.23
N LYS A 43 -19.31 -0.13 12.30
CA LYS A 43 -18.22 -0.23 13.29
C LYS A 43 -17.26 -1.35 12.96
N VAL A 44 -17.75 -2.34 12.23
CA VAL A 44 -17.05 -3.56 11.90
C VAL A 44 -17.37 -3.96 10.46
N TRP A 45 -16.46 -4.70 9.87
CA TRP A 45 -16.64 -5.33 8.57
C TRP A 45 -16.61 -6.84 8.75
N TYR A 46 -17.50 -7.54 8.09
CA TYR A 46 -17.55 -8.98 8.10
C TYR A 46 -17.13 -9.54 6.76
N PHE A 47 -16.34 -10.59 6.77
CA PHE A 47 -16.09 -11.39 5.58
C PHE A 47 -16.17 -12.86 5.94
N ALA A 48 -16.70 -13.65 5.01
CA ALA A 48 -16.69 -15.09 5.13
C ALA A 48 -15.29 -15.61 4.79
N SER A 49 -14.66 -16.34 5.69
CA SER A 49 -13.44 -17.08 5.37
C SER A 49 -13.83 -18.42 4.78
N GLU A 50 -13.25 -18.78 3.64
CA GLU A 50 -13.34 -20.14 3.12
C GLU A 50 -12.41 -21.05 3.94
N ASP A 51 -12.95 -22.18 4.44
CA ASP A 51 -12.22 -23.05 5.33
C ASP A 51 -11.18 -23.93 4.62
N THR A 52 -11.31 -24.13 3.31
CA THR A 52 -10.45 -25.05 2.57
C THR A 52 -10.03 -24.46 1.23
N ASP A 53 -8.75 -24.66 0.89
CA ASP A 53 -8.18 -24.31 -0.41
C ASP A 53 -8.38 -25.42 -1.46
N ALA A 54 -9.10 -26.48 -1.12
CA ALA A 54 -9.35 -27.60 -2.01
C ALA A 54 -10.80 -28.04 -1.94
N ASP A 55 -11.36 -28.40 -3.09
CA ASP A 55 -12.66 -29.02 -3.15
C ASP A 55 -12.61 -30.41 -2.48
N GLU A 56 -13.49 -30.62 -1.51
CA GLU A 56 -13.60 -31.90 -0.81
C GLU A 56 -14.55 -32.82 -1.58
N ILE A 57 -13.98 -33.73 -2.38
CA ILE A 57 -14.74 -34.72 -3.14
C ILE A 57 -14.40 -36.10 -2.63
N TYR A 58 -15.40 -36.85 -2.20
CA TYR A 58 -15.23 -38.19 -1.68
C TYR A 58 -16.06 -39.20 -2.46
N GLU A 59 -15.49 -40.39 -2.69
CA GLU A 59 -16.25 -41.50 -3.24
C GLU A 59 -17.20 -42.11 -2.21
N VAL A 60 -18.40 -42.47 -2.62
CA VAL A 60 -19.35 -43.20 -1.81
C VAL A 60 -18.82 -44.60 -1.60
N ASN A 61 -18.76 -45.06 -0.37
CA ASN A 61 -18.47 -46.47 -0.09
C ASN A 61 -19.63 -47.35 -0.58
N THR A 62 -19.44 -47.99 -1.71
CA THR A 62 -20.47 -48.79 -2.39
C THR A 62 -20.91 -50.02 -1.58
N SER A 63 -20.05 -50.55 -0.69
CA SER A 63 -20.37 -51.70 0.16
C SER A 63 -21.29 -51.35 1.36
N THR A 64 -21.18 -50.11 1.86
CA THR A 64 -21.91 -49.69 3.05
C THR A 64 -22.90 -48.54 2.80
N GLY A 65 -22.87 -47.97 1.62
CA GLY A 65 -23.67 -46.77 1.27
C GLY A 65 -23.31 -45.52 2.09
N LYS A 66 -22.19 -45.55 2.83
CA LYS A 66 -21.80 -44.42 3.69
C LYS A 66 -21.13 -43.33 2.85
N ILE A 67 -21.56 -42.11 3.14
CA ILE A 67 -20.94 -40.86 2.61
C ILE A 67 -20.16 -40.20 3.74
N VAL A 68 -19.11 -39.51 3.38
CA VAL A 68 -18.36 -38.66 4.33
C VAL A 68 -19.18 -37.41 4.58
N VAL A 69 -19.57 -37.21 5.85
CA VAL A 69 -20.25 -35.98 6.28
C VAL A 69 -19.23 -35.14 7.05
N VAL A 70 -18.80 -34.03 6.48
CA VAL A 70 -18.01 -33.04 7.19
C VAL A 70 -18.99 -32.07 7.87
N LYS A 71 -18.99 -32.04 9.19
CA LYS A 71 -19.68 -30.97 9.91
C LYS A 71 -18.86 -29.70 9.75
N LYS A 72 -19.24 -28.87 8.80
CA LYS A 72 -18.75 -27.50 8.76
C LYS A 72 -19.61 -26.65 9.67
N ASP A 73 -19.00 -25.95 10.60
CA ASP A 73 -19.68 -24.87 11.29
C ASP A 73 -20.15 -23.85 10.27
N PRO A 74 -21.38 -23.35 10.38
CA PRO A 74 -21.84 -22.31 9.48
C PRO A 74 -20.87 -21.14 9.57
N LEU A 75 -20.32 -20.76 8.44
CA LEU A 75 -19.48 -19.57 8.15
C LEU A 75 -19.09 -18.79 9.41
N ALA A 76 -17.90 -19.04 9.92
CA ALA A 76 -17.32 -18.18 10.94
C ALA A 76 -17.00 -16.82 10.28
N ASP A 77 -17.97 -15.91 10.33
CA ASP A 77 -17.74 -14.55 9.88
C ASP A 77 -16.60 -13.93 10.68
N THR A 78 -15.52 -13.60 10.02
CA THR A 78 -14.44 -12.89 10.66
C THR A 78 -14.81 -11.41 10.79
N GLN A 79 -14.92 -10.98 12.03
CA GLN A 79 -15.23 -9.58 12.37
C GLN A 79 -13.95 -8.76 12.45
N LEU A 80 -13.89 -7.68 11.67
CA LEU A 80 -12.77 -6.73 11.66
C LEU A 80 -13.24 -5.36 12.09
N THR A 81 -12.47 -4.72 12.96
CA THR A 81 -12.76 -3.37 13.46
C THR A 81 -12.06 -2.32 12.60
N PHE A 82 -12.78 -1.25 12.26
CA PHE A 82 -12.20 -0.12 11.55
C PHE A 82 -11.15 0.59 12.41
N THR A 83 -10.03 0.89 11.79
CA THR A 83 -8.93 1.64 12.40
C THR A 83 -8.82 2.99 11.70
N GLY A 84 -8.74 4.07 12.49
CA GLY A 84 -8.47 5.40 11.95
C GLY A 84 -7.02 5.53 11.51
N LEU A 85 -6.81 6.04 10.31
CA LEU A 85 -5.51 6.49 9.82
C LEU A 85 -5.56 8.01 9.71
N ASN A 86 -4.55 8.69 10.21
CA ASN A 86 -4.46 10.14 10.09
C ASN A 86 -3.06 10.56 9.68
N SER A 87 -2.99 11.59 8.87
CA SER A 87 -1.73 12.27 8.60
C SER A 87 -1.30 13.09 9.81
N ARG A 88 0.00 13.40 9.90
CA ARG A 88 0.47 14.40 10.84
C ARG A 88 -0.17 15.75 10.49
N LYS A 89 -0.68 16.45 11.52
CA LYS A 89 -1.17 17.81 11.40
C LYS A 89 -0.01 18.73 11.00
N GLN A 90 -0.16 19.44 9.89
CA GLN A 90 0.84 20.38 9.40
C GLN A 90 0.32 21.80 9.53
N TYR A 91 1.15 22.69 10.07
CA TYR A 91 0.81 24.10 10.19
C TYR A 91 1.38 24.89 9.01
N VAL A 92 0.59 25.82 8.50
CA VAL A 92 0.98 26.79 7.49
C VAL A 92 0.73 28.16 8.07
N LEU A 93 1.77 28.95 8.24
CA LEU A 93 1.66 30.30 8.80
C LEU A 93 0.84 31.20 7.89
N LEU A 94 -0.01 32.04 8.45
CA LEU A 94 -0.83 33.00 7.70
C LEU A 94 0.04 33.90 6.81
N ASP A 95 1.16 34.38 7.34
CA ASP A 95 2.09 35.20 6.60
C ASP A 95 2.65 34.49 5.35
N SER A 96 2.90 33.19 5.41
CA SER A 96 3.33 32.39 4.26
C SER A 96 2.26 32.30 3.19
N VAL A 97 0.99 32.32 3.54
CA VAL A 97 -0.15 32.32 2.60
C VAL A 97 -0.32 33.71 1.98
N LEU A 98 -0.22 34.76 2.81
CA LEU A 98 -0.38 36.15 2.36
C LEU A 98 0.80 36.65 1.51
N SER A 99 2.00 36.21 1.82
CA SER A 99 3.21 36.58 1.04
C SER A 99 3.32 35.90 -0.31
N SER A 100 2.53 34.85 -0.56
CA SER A 100 2.53 34.10 -1.81
C SER A 100 1.12 33.90 -2.37
N PRO A 101 0.38 34.99 -2.67
CA PRO A 101 -1.04 34.92 -3.03
C PRO A 101 -1.31 34.15 -4.33
N ASP A 102 -0.33 34.07 -5.23
CA ASP A 102 -0.45 33.36 -6.51
C ASP A 102 -0.08 31.86 -6.40
N VAL A 103 0.36 31.43 -5.23
CA VAL A 103 0.75 30.04 -4.98
C VAL A 103 -0.29 29.39 -4.06
N ASP A 104 -0.99 28.40 -4.57
CA ASP A 104 -1.91 27.59 -3.74
C ASP A 104 -1.13 26.70 -2.76
N VAL A 105 -0.62 27.31 -1.68
CA VAL A 105 0.15 26.64 -0.64
C VAL A 105 -0.71 25.58 0.06
N LEU A 106 -1.98 25.87 0.31
CA LEU A 106 -2.89 24.98 1.01
C LEU A 106 -3.27 23.76 0.13
N GLY A 107 -3.56 23.99 -1.16
CA GLY A 107 -3.84 22.91 -2.10
C GLY A 107 -2.64 21.99 -2.31
N ARG A 108 -1.43 22.53 -2.33
CA ARG A 108 -0.20 21.72 -2.37
C ARG A 108 -0.03 20.87 -1.11
N LYS A 109 -0.33 21.42 0.05
CA LYS A 109 -0.29 20.67 1.32
C LYS A 109 -1.32 19.56 1.35
N LYS A 110 -2.57 19.85 0.92
CA LYS A 110 -3.62 18.82 0.77
C LYS A 110 -3.16 17.68 -0.15
N SER A 111 -2.64 18.00 -1.33
CA SER A 111 -2.15 16.99 -2.28
C SER A 111 -0.98 16.17 -1.73
N SER A 112 -0.09 16.81 -0.97
CA SER A 112 1.03 16.12 -0.30
C SER A 112 0.53 15.15 0.77
N ILE A 113 -0.45 15.55 1.56
CA ILE A 113 -1.05 14.73 2.61
C ILE A 113 -1.80 13.56 1.99
N SER A 114 -2.63 13.79 0.96
CA SER A 114 -3.37 12.72 0.27
C SER A 114 -2.43 11.62 -0.24
N ARG A 115 -1.34 12.01 -0.93
CA ARG A 115 -0.32 11.04 -1.38
C ARG A 115 0.42 10.36 -0.23
N GLY A 116 0.64 11.05 0.87
CA GLY A 116 1.21 10.46 2.07
C GLY A 116 0.31 9.37 2.65
N MET A 117 -1.00 9.60 2.63
CA MET A 117 -1.98 8.61 3.08
C MET A 117 -2.05 7.41 2.16
N ASP A 118 -2.02 7.59 0.83
CA ASP A 118 -1.94 6.46 -0.12
C ASP A 118 -0.70 5.58 0.13
N LYS A 119 0.44 6.20 0.44
CA LYS A 119 1.64 5.44 0.83
C LYS A 119 1.48 4.72 2.16
N LEU A 120 0.78 5.33 3.11
CA LEU A 120 0.51 4.73 4.41
C LEU A 120 -0.40 3.50 4.28
N GLU A 121 -1.43 3.57 3.43
CA GLU A 121 -2.28 2.42 3.11
C GLU A 121 -1.46 1.27 2.52
N LEU A 122 -0.63 1.55 1.50
CA LEU A 122 0.25 0.55 0.90
C LEU A 122 1.23 -0.05 1.93
N LYS A 123 1.83 0.81 2.77
CA LYS A 123 2.72 0.36 3.86
C LYS A 123 2.00 -0.58 4.80
N ARG A 124 0.77 -0.25 5.18
CA ARG A 124 -0.05 -1.07 6.08
C ARG A 124 -0.32 -2.45 5.50
N ILE A 125 -0.63 -2.53 4.19
CA ILE A 125 -0.80 -3.82 3.51
C ILE A 125 0.51 -4.62 3.52
N LEU A 126 1.61 -4.01 3.12
CA LEU A 126 2.90 -4.69 3.07
C LEU A 126 3.36 -5.16 4.45
N ASP A 127 3.20 -4.33 5.48
CA ASP A 127 3.56 -4.71 6.85
C ASP A 127 2.70 -5.87 7.36
N ALA A 128 1.40 -5.86 7.07
CA ALA A 128 0.51 -6.96 7.45
C ALA A 128 0.91 -8.27 6.75
N VAL A 129 1.20 -8.22 5.46
CA VAL A 129 1.69 -9.39 4.70
C VAL A 129 3.02 -9.91 5.25
N ILE A 130 3.96 -9.00 5.55
CA ILE A 130 5.28 -9.38 6.06
C ILE A 130 5.18 -9.95 7.48
N ALA A 131 4.33 -9.37 8.32
CA ALA A 131 4.16 -9.81 9.71
C ALA A 131 3.41 -11.13 9.84
N LEU A 132 2.50 -11.45 8.89
CA LEU A 132 1.66 -12.63 8.99
C LEU A 132 2.47 -13.92 8.77
N GLY A 133 2.51 -14.77 9.78
CA GLY A 133 3.24 -16.06 9.73
C GLY A 133 2.67 -17.06 8.74
N ALA A 134 1.35 -16.98 8.47
CA ALA A 134 0.68 -17.82 7.48
C ALA A 134 1.10 -17.54 6.02
N VAL A 135 1.64 -16.35 5.74
CA VAL A 135 2.25 -16.06 4.44
C VAL A 135 3.58 -16.77 4.33
N GLY A 136 3.70 -17.69 3.38
CA GLY A 136 4.91 -18.49 3.16
C GLY A 136 6.13 -17.60 2.83
N THR A 137 7.28 -17.96 3.43
CA THR A 137 8.55 -17.27 3.18
C THR A 137 9.44 -18.11 2.30
N ILE A 138 9.83 -17.59 1.15
CA ILE A 138 10.78 -18.22 0.23
C ILE A 138 12.19 -17.85 0.66
N THR A 139 12.97 -18.86 1.01
CA THR A 139 14.38 -18.70 1.40
C THR A 139 15.28 -19.27 0.30
N PRO A 140 16.31 -18.53 -0.14
CA PRO A 140 17.27 -19.05 -1.10
C PRO A 140 17.97 -20.30 -0.54
N ALA A 141 18.09 -21.33 -1.36
CA ALA A 141 18.97 -22.46 -1.06
C ALA A 141 20.41 -22.15 -1.55
N SER A 142 21.36 -23.01 -1.13
CA SER A 142 22.75 -22.86 -1.61
C SER A 142 22.82 -23.05 -3.12
N GLY A 143 23.31 -22.06 -3.84
CA GLY A 143 23.45 -22.06 -5.29
C GLY A 143 22.24 -21.52 -6.06
N ASP A 144 21.16 -21.14 -5.39
CA ASP A 144 20.06 -20.43 -6.03
C ASP A 144 20.50 -19.04 -6.46
N ASP A 145 20.04 -18.62 -7.62
CA ASP A 145 20.09 -17.23 -8.05
C ASP A 145 18.72 -16.54 -7.87
N LEU A 146 18.63 -15.27 -8.24
CA LEU A 146 17.40 -14.50 -8.10
C LEU A 146 16.24 -15.07 -8.93
N TYR A 147 16.54 -15.59 -10.13
CA TYR A 147 15.52 -16.21 -10.99
C TYR A 147 14.95 -17.47 -10.33
N ASP A 148 15.82 -18.32 -9.77
CA ASP A 148 15.39 -19.56 -9.11
C ASP A 148 14.45 -19.25 -7.91
N VAL A 149 14.78 -18.24 -7.13
CA VAL A 149 13.97 -17.82 -5.99
C VAL A 149 12.60 -17.29 -6.41
N ILE A 150 12.56 -16.48 -7.48
CA ILE A 150 11.28 -15.99 -8.04
C ILE A 150 10.45 -17.14 -8.60
N MET A 151 11.08 -18.08 -9.28
CA MET A 151 10.39 -19.26 -9.86
C MET A 151 9.86 -20.19 -8.78
N LYS A 152 10.60 -20.40 -7.68
CA LYS A 152 10.10 -21.14 -6.51
C LYS A 152 8.86 -20.47 -5.92
N ALA A 153 8.90 -19.15 -5.77
CA ALA A 153 7.75 -18.41 -5.28
C ALA A 153 6.52 -18.55 -6.20
N LYS A 154 6.74 -18.44 -7.52
CA LYS A 154 5.68 -18.63 -8.53
C LYS A 154 5.10 -20.04 -8.44
N HIS A 155 5.95 -21.06 -8.42
CA HIS A 155 5.53 -22.46 -8.42
C HIS A 155 4.63 -22.78 -7.20
N GLU A 156 4.94 -22.22 -6.04
CA GLU A 156 4.09 -22.35 -4.84
C GLU A 156 2.76 -21.58 -4.94
N LEU A 157 2.57 -20.76 -5.96
CA LEU A 157 1.35 -19.98 -6.20
C LEU A 157 0.54 -20.47 -7.39
N GLU A 158 0.99 -21.49 -8.13
CA GLU A 158 0.33 -21.97 -9.35
C GLU A 158 -1.08 -22.52 -9.07
N ASP A 159 -1.33 -23.04 -7.88
CA ASP A 159 -2.65 -23.49 -7.46
C ASP A 159 -3.65 -22.34 -7.25
N TYR A 160 -3.17 -21.09 -7.18
CA TYR A 160 -3.97 -19.91 -6.85
C TYR A 160 -4.18 -18.94 -8.02
N GLY A 161 -3.71 -19.25 -9.21
CA GLY A 161 -3.91 -18.47 -10.41
C GLY A 161 -2.70 -18.41 -11.33
N ASP A 162 -2.90 -17.80 -12.52
CA ASP A 162 -1.89 -17.72 -13.57
C ASP A 162 -1.23 -16.34 -13.68
N ASN A 163 -1.79 -15.34 -13.00
CA ASN A 163 -1.31 -13.95 -13.05
C ASN A 163 -0.85 -13.48 -11.69
N TYR A 164 0.34 -12.90 -11.64
CA TYR A 164 1.00 -12.50 -10.40
C TYR A 164 1.49 -11.06 -10.44
N VAL A 165 1.53 -10.42 -9.28
CA VAL A 165 2.24 -9.15 -9.09
C VAL A 165 3.44 -9.40 -8.18
N LEU A 166 4.62 -9.11 -8.65
CA LEU A 166 5.86 -9.13 -7.88
C LEU A 166 6.19 -7.71 -7.41
N LEU A 167 5.93 -7.43 -6.15
CA LEU A 167 6.29 -6.18 -5.49
C LEU A 167 7.71 -6.31 -4.97
N CYS A 168 8.66 -5.58 -5.51
CA CYS A 168 10.06 -5.73 -5.16
C CYS A 168 10.70 -4.44 -4.66
N GLY A 169 11.61 -4.58 -3.69
CA GLY A 169 12.46 -3.50 -3.23
C GLY A 169 13.46 -3.05 -4.31
N SER A 170 14.15 -1.95 -4.05
CA SER A 170 15.00 -1.32 -5.07
C SER A 170 16.17 -2.19 -5.52
N ALA A 171 16.83 -2.91 -4.60
CA ALA A 171 17.96 -3.76 -4.94
C ALA A 171 17.52 -5.01 -5.73
N VAL A 172 16.39 -5.61 -5.35
CA VAL A 172 15.81 -6.73 -6.12
C VAL A 172 15.44 -6.29 -7.53
N LYS A 173 14.83 -5.10 -7.69
CA LYS A 173 14.49 -4.59 -9.03
C LYS A 173 15.72 -4.33 -9.89
N GLU A 174 16.76 -3.74 -9.31
CA GLU A 174 18.03 -3.51 -9.99
C GLU A 174 18.67 -4.85 -10.42
N ALA A 175 18.67 -5.84 -9.54
CA ALA A 175 19.19 -7.17 -9.86
C ALA A 175 18.37 -7.87 -10.95
N ILE A 176 17.05 -7.67 -11.03
CA ILE A 176 16.21 -8.16 -12.14
C ILE A 176 16.61 -7.48 -13.45
N ASP A 177 16.80 -6.15 -13.44
CA ASP A 177 17.11 -5.37 -14.63
C ASP A 177 18.54 -5.64 -15.15
N ASP A 178 19.47 -5.95 -14.26
CA ASP A 178 20.88 -6.24 -14.58
C ASP A 178 21.21 -7.73 -14.64
N TYR A 179 20.22 -8.60 -14.45
CA TYR A 179 20.41 -10.05 -14.39
C TYR A 179 21.14 -10.61 -15.63
N ASP A 180 20.70 -10.18 -16.82
CA ASP A 180 21.28 -10.66 -18.09
C ASP A 180 22.74 -10.21 -18.26
N LYS A 181 23.09 -9.02 -17.76
CA LYS A 181 24.46 -8.52 -17.82
C LYS A 181 25.39 -9.30 -16.90
N LYS A 182 24.93 -9.65 -15.69
CA LYS A 182 25.70 -10.43 -14.73
C LYS A 182 25.90 -11.87 -15.18
N ASN A 183 24.90 -12.44 -15.87
CA ASN A 183 24.87 -13.85 -16.27
C ASN A 183 25.14 -14.07 -17.77
N ALA A 184 25.63 -13.08 -18.50
CA ALA A 184 25.86 -13.12 -19.96
C ALA A 184 26.76 -14.28 -20.41
N ALA A 185 27.68 -14.77 -19.55
CA ALA A 185 28.55 -15.91 -19.86
C ALA A 185 27.82 -17.26 -19.74
N THR A 186 26.75 -17.35 -18.98
CA THR A 186 26.05 -18.61 -18.67
C THR A 186 24.73 -18.72 -19.43
N TYR A 187 24.09 -17.58 -19.70
CA TYR A 187 22.76 -17.52 -20.32
C TYR A 187 22.82 -16.82 -21.67
N ASN A 188 22.74 -17.60 -22.72
CA ASN A 188 22.65 -17.12 -24.09
C ASN A 188 21.16 -16.84 -24.45
N TYR A 189 20.50 -15.97 -23.67
CA TYR A 189 19.08 -15.66 -23.88
C TYR A 189 18.91 -14.46 -24.80
N ASN A 190 18.03 -14.63 -25.80
CA ASN A 190 17.55 -13.54 -26.64
C ASN A 190 16.48 -12.66 -25.95
N VAL A 191 16.12 -12.96 -24.70
CA VAL A 191 15.03 -12.32 -23.98
C VAL A 191 15.52 -11.90 -22.58
N THR A 192 15.31 -10.65 -22.22
CA THR A 192 15.69 -10.13 -20.90
C THR A 192 14.86 -10.73 -19.78
N LEU A 193 15.40 -10.84 -18.56
CA LEU A 193 14.67 -11.38 -17.41
C LEU A 193 13.32 -10.69 -17.17
N PRO A 194 13.20 -9.34 -17.23
CA PRO A 194 11.89 -8.68 -17.10
C PRO A 194 10.87 -9.13 -18.16
N ALA A 195 11.29 -9.33 -19.39
CA ALA A 195 10.42 -9.81 -20.47
C ALA A 195 9.98 -11.25 -20.22
N LYS A 196 10.91 -12.11 -19.79
CA LYS A 196 10.61 -13.51 -19.45
C LYS A 196 9.64 -13.62 -18.28
N LEU A 197 9.79 -12.81 -17.24
CA LEU A 197 8.86 -12.79 -16.11
C LEU A 197 7.46 -12.38 -16.57
N ARG A 198 7.35 -11.40 -17.47
CA ARG A 198 6.06 -10.98 -18.06
C ARG A 198 5.42 -12.11 -18.87
N GLU A 199 6.18 -12.86 -19.65
CA GLU A 199 5.68 -14.03 -20.39
C GLU A 199 5.15 -15.13 -19.44
N LEU A 200 5.71 -15.21 -18.24
CA LEU A 200 5.28 -16.13 -17.20
C LEU A 200 4.11 -15.59 -16.35
N GLY A 201 3.47 -14.50 -16.77
CA GLY A 201 2.35 -13.89 -16.04
C GLY A 201 2.75 -13.06 -14.82
N ILE A 202 4.05 -12.75 -14.64
CA ILE A 202 4.54 -11.98 -13.49
C ILE A 202 4.75 -10.53 -13.88
N GLU A 203 3.94 -9.64 -13.31
CA GLU A 203 4.12 -8.19 -13.40
C GLU A 203 5.07 -7.71 -12.30
N VAL A 204 6.20 -7.13 -12.69
CA VAL A 204 7.22 -6.66 -11.74
C VAL A 204 7.01 -5.19 -11.43
N VAL A 205 6.77 -4.87 -10.17
CA VAL A 205 6.53 -3.51 -9.69
C VAL A 205 7.58 -3.14 -8.64
N LYS A 206 8.34 -2.08 -8.90
CA LYS A 206 9.30 -1.53 -7.93
C LYS A 206 8.55 -0.76 -6.85
N ILE A 207 8.73 -1.17 -5.60
CA ILE A 207 8.24 -0.43 -4.44
C ILE A 207 9.33 0.51 -3.94
N PHE A 208 9.02 1.79 -3.93
CA PHE A 208 9.94 2.83 -3.49
C PHE A 208 9.22 3.87 -2.62
N GLY A 209 9.97 4.57 -1.84
CA GLY A 209 9.50 5.66 -0.98
C GLY A 209 9.73 5.39 0.50
N LEU A 210 9.71 6.47 1.24
CA LEU A 210 9.82 6.50 2.69
C LEU A 210 8.50 6.97 3.28
N VAL A 211 8.15 6.41 4.41
CA VAL A 211 7.02 6.85 5.24
C VAL A 211 7.48 6.97 6.68
N LYS A 212 6.87 7.89 7.41
CA LYS A 212 6.99 7.96 8.86
C LYS A 212 5.73 7.38 9.45
N THR A 213 5.87 6.32 10.23
CA THR A 213 4.77 5.65 10.91
C THR A 213 4.98 5.69 12.41
N GLY A 214 3.90 5.76 13.15
CA GLY A 214 3.91 5.77 14.61
C GLY A 214 2.49 5.79 15.15
N THR A 215 2.35 5.49 16.43
CA THR A 215 1.08 5.68 17.14
C THR A 215 1.10 7.08 17.73
N ALA A 216 0.07 7.86 17.46
CA ALA A 216 -0.08 9.18 18.06
C ALA A 216 -0.23 9.00 19.57
N THR A 217 0.74 9.52 20.31
CA THR A 217 0.66 9.73 21.75
C THR A 217 0.28 11.19 22.00
N ASN A 218 -0.11 11.55 23.21
CA ASN A 218 -0.55 12.91 23.56
C ASN A 218 0.56 13.97 23.48
N ASN A 219 1.66 13.69 22.80
CA ASN A 219 2.83 14.53 22.76
C ASN A 219 3.12 15.03 21.34
N GLU A 220 3.20 16.35 21.17
CA GLU A 220 3.54 17.00 19.89
C GLU A 220 4.95 16.63 19.38
N ALA A 221 5.82 16.14 20.24
CA ALA A 221 7.17 15.70 19.92
C ALA A 221 7.23 14.33 19.23
N ASP A 222 6.09 13.67 19.03
CA ASP A 222 6.05 12.34 18.42
C ASP A 222 6.45 12.40 16.95
N THR A 223 7.68 12.04 16.65
CA THR A 223 8.28 12.19 15.32
C THR A 223 7.99 11.02 14.40
N GLY A 224 7.47 9.92 14.93
CA GLY A 224 7.32 8.66 14.22
C GLY A 224 8.66 8.06 13.77
N THR A 225 8.65 6.82 13.35
CA THR A 225 9.82 6.12 12.79
C THR A 225 9.77 6.18 11.27
N GLU A 226 10.87 6.62 10.65
CA GLU A 226 11.00 6.60 9.20
C GLU A 226 11.38 5.19 8.75
N SER A 227 10.66 4.67 7.78
CA SER A 227 10.92 3.35 7.20
C SER A 227 10.63 3.35 5.70
N ARG A 228 11.24 2.41 4.98
CA ARG A 228 10.90 2.14 3.59
C ARG A 228 9.53 1.48 3.50
N LEU A 229 8.83 1.68 2.38
CA LEU A 229 7.59 0.96 2.09
C LEU A 229 7.83 -0.55 2.05
N LEU A 230 8.92 -0.97 1.41
CA LEU A 230 9.42 -2.34 1.38
C LEU A 230 10.94 -2.31 1.48
N ASP A 231 11.53 -3.27 2.19
CA ASP A 231 12.98 -3.42 2.27
C ASP A 231 13.58 -3.62 0.88
N SER A 232 14.76 -3.02 0.63
CA SER A 232 15.40 -3.05 -0.69
C SER A 232 15.70 -4.47 -1.20
N ASN A 233 15.99 -5.40 -0.29
CA ASN A 233 16.44 -6.76 -0.57
C ASN A 233 15.34 -7.80 -0.46
N LYS A 234 14.07 -7.35 -0.43
CA LYS A 234 12.90 -8.24 -0.29
C LYS A 234 11.91 -8.05 -1.41
N PHE A 235 11.11 -9.08 -1.63
CA PHE A 235 9.92 -8.99 -2.47
C PHE A 235 8.71 -9.65 -1.81
N VAL A 236 7.55 -9.29 -2.32
CA VAL A 236 6.26 -9.95 -2.06
C VAL A 236 5.64 -10.25 -3.41
N ILE A 237 5.19 -11.48 -3.62
CA ILE A 237 4.45 -11.90 -4.81
C ILE A 237 3.02 -12.27 -4.42
N VAL A 238 2.07 -11.76 -5.18
CA VAL A 238 0.63 -11.93 -4.92
C VAL A 238 -0.03 -12.50 -6.17
N ALA A 239 -0.82 -13.55 -6.03
CA ALA A 239 -1.68 -14.02 -7.10
C ALA A 239 -2.82 -13.03 -7.31
N LYS A 240 -2.97 -12.51 -8.56
CA LYS A 240 -4.01 -11.51 -8.89
C LYS A 240 -5.41 -12.08 -8.92
N ASP A 241 -5.51 -13.32 -9.41
CA ASP A 241 -6.77 -13.99 -9.67
C ASP A 241 -6.80 -15.25 -8.80
N SER A 242 -7.05 -15.06 -7.50
CA SER A 242 -7.21 -16.22 -6.61
C SER A 242 -8.47 -16.99 -7.04
N THR A 243 -8.28 -18.18 -7.59
CA THR A 243 -9.38 -19.05 -8.05
C THR A 243 -10.27 -19.52 -6.91
N ILE A 244 -9.74 -19.57 -5.70
CA ILE A 244 -10.44 -20.11 -4.51
C ILE A 244 -11.33 -19.05 -3.85
N ALA A 245 -10.87 -17.80 -3.76
CA ALA A 245 -11.59 -16.75 -3.03
C ALA A 245 -12.41 -15.82 -3.94
N LYS A 246 -12.66 -16.15 -5.20
CA LYS A 246 -13.40 -15.31 -6.17
C LYS A 246 -12.97 -13.84 -6.19
N GLY A 247 -11.71 -13.57 -5.88
CA GLY A 247 -11.16 -12.22 -5.74
C GLY A 247 -9.69 -12.24 -5.37
N LYS A 248 -9.16 -11.09 -5.04
CA LYS A 248 -7.77 -10.98 -4.61
C LYS A 248 -7.61 -11.46 -3.17
N PRO A 249 -6.44 -11.98 -2.80
CA PRO A 249 -6.20 -12.53 -1.47
C PRO A 249 -6.14 -11.47 -0.36
N ILE A 250 -6.29 -10.19 -0.70
CA ILE A 250 -6.25 -9.06 0.22
C ILE A 250 -7.51 -8.23 0.00
N ILE A 251 -8.21 -7.91 1.08
CA ILE A 251 -9.36 -6.98 1.08
C ILE A 251 -8.95 -5.72 1.83
N PHE A 252 -9.21 -4.57 1.22
CA PHE A 252 -8.99 -3.26 1.80
C PHE A 252 -10.28 -2.45 1.74
N VAL A 253 -10.86 -2.11 2.89
CA VAL A 253 -12.14 -1.42 2.97
C VAL A 253 -11.95 -0.05 3.57
N ARG A 254 -12.46 0.98 2.89
CA ARG A 254 -12.55 2.34 3.42
C ARG A 254 -13.97 2.61 3.86
N ARG A 255 -14.13 3.30 4.98
CA ARG A 255 -15.44 3.71 5.44
C ARG A 255 -15.76 5.10 4.93
N ARG A 256 -16.96 5.27 4.37
CA ARG A 256 -17.46 6.59 3.95
C ARG A 256 -17.55 7.56 5.12
N ILE A 257 -17.18 8.79 4.86
CA ILE A 257 -17.31 9.88 5.82
C ILE A 257 -18.54 10.72 5.39
N PRO A 258 -19.56 10.88 6.27
CA PRO A 258 -20.72 11.72 5.94
C PRO A 258 -20.29 13.15 5.66
N GLU A 259 -20.72 13.69 4.53
CA GLU A 259 -20.38 15.05 4.10
C GLU A 259 -20.75 16.12 5.16
N ALA A 260 -21.88 15.89 5.85
CA ALA A 260 -22.30 16.78 6.93
C ALA A 260 -21.28 16.83 8.08
N ILE A 261 -20.70 15.69 8.47
CA ILE A 261 -19.68 15.62 9.52
C ILE A 261 -18.39 16.29 9.02
N ALA A 262 -17.98 16.03 7.81
CA ALA A 262 -16.78 16.65 7.24
C ALA A 262 -16.91 18.18 7.19
N LYS A 263 -18.03 18.70 6.73
CA LYS A 263 -18.32 20.16 6.72
C LYS A 263 -18.33 20.76 8.12
N MET A 264 -18.87 20.06 9.11
CA MET A 264 -18.83 20.54 10.50
C MET A 264 -17.39 20.65 11.03
N MET A 265 -16.47 19.85 10.52
CA MET A 265 -15.05 19.87 10.86
C MET A 265 -14.22 20.80 9.97
N GLY A 266 -14.85 21.60 9.10
CA GLY A 266 -14.17 22.49 8.16
C GLY A 266 -13.36 21.74 7.10
N ALA A 267 -13.80 20.53 6.76
CA ALA A 267 -13.10 19.67 5.82
C ALA A 267 -13.82 19.59 4.47
N ASP A 268 -13.03 19.51 3.40
CA ASP A 268 -13.52 19.06 2.11
C ASP A 268 -13.49 17.53 2.08
N VAL A 269 -14.56 16.93 1.59
CA VAL A 269 -14.62 15.50 1.31
C VAL A 269 -14.09 15.31 -0.10
N ASP A 270 -12.81 15.04 -0.19
CA ASP A 270 -12.22 14.56 -1.44
C ASP A 270 -12.46 13.06 -1.50
N ASN A 271 -13.36 12.60 -2.37
CA ASN A 271 -13.83 11.22 -2.42
C ASN A 271 -14.41 10.72 -1.08
N ALA A 272 -15.63 10.92 -0.76
CA ALA A 272 -16.44 10.34 0.34
C ALA A 272 -15.76 9.45 1.44
N GLU A 273 -14.53 9.02 1.25
CA GLU A 273 -13.78 8.06 2.05
C GLU A 273 -12.61 8.67 2.84
N ARG A 274 -12.06 9.78 2.34
CA ARG A 274 -10.93 10.49 2.96
C ARG A 274 -11.29 11.94 3.23
N MET A 275 -11.07 12.38 4.44
CA MET A 275 -11.29 13.75 4.84
C MET A 275 -9.96 14.52 4.85
N LEU A 276 -9.91 15.64 4.15
CA LEU A 276 -8.80 16.58 4.18
C LEU A 276 -9.29 17.88 4.83
N SER A 277 -8.89 18.09 6.08
CA SER A 277 -9.29 19.27 6.85
C SER A 277 -8.30 20.39 6.68
N VAL A 278 -8.83 21.61 6.52
CA VAL A 278 -8.08 22.87 6.61
C VAL A 278 -8.85 23.75 7.57
N SER A 279 -8.28 24.03 8.71
CA SER A 279 -8.89 24.92 9.71
C SER A 279 -7.93 26.02 10.10
N SER A 280 -8.49 27.23 10.36
CA SER A 280 -7.72 28.28 11.01
C SER A 280 -7.32 27.83 12.41
N ASP A 281 -6.09 28.03 12.78
CA ASP A 281 -5.56 27.60 14.07
C ASP A 281 -4.48 28.55 14.55
N THR A 282 -4.33 28.64 15.86
CA THR A 282 -3.20 29.31 16.48
C THR A 282 -2.20 28.25 16.92
N THR A 283 -0.97 28.37 16.46
CA THR A 283 0.11 27.48 16.90
C THR A 283 1.17 28.27 17.61
N ASN A 284 1.75 27.69 18.64
CA ASN A 284 2.88 28.25 19.31
C ASN A 284 4.18 27.93 18.59
N VAL A 285 4.78 28.95 17.97
CA VAL A 285 6.07 28.81 17.29
C VAL A 285 7.10 29.56 18.09
N ALA A 286 8.07 28.85 18.65
CA ALA A 286 9.16 29.40 19.43
C ALA A 286 8.70 30.27 20.61
N GLY A 287 7.61 29.91 21.30
CA GLY A 287 7.07 30.63 22.43
C GLY A 287 6.11 31.79 22.08
N THR A 288 5.78 31.95 20.80
CA THR A 288 4.84 32.96 20.32
C THR A 288 3.64 32.30 19.66
N ASP A 289 2.43 32.69 20.05
CA ASP A 289 1.21 32.24 19.39
C ASP A 289 1.10 32.91 18.04
N THR A 290 1.12 32.08 17.00
CA THR A 290 1.11 32.53 15.61
C THR A 290 -0.16 32.05 14.92
N LEU A 291 -0.84 32.95 14.23
CA LEU A 291 -2.02 32.64 13.44
C LEU A 291 -1.63 31.92 12.15
N GLY A 292 -2.39 30.87 11.82
CA GLY A 292 -2.14 30.09 10.60
C GLY A 292 -3.28 29.15 10.28
N TYR A 293 -2.96 28.17 9.44
CA TYR A 293 -3.85 27.09 9.05
C TYR A 293 -3.25 25.76 9.47
N SER A 294 -4.07 24.88 10.00
CA SER A 294 -3.70 23.48 10.17
C SER A 294 -4.31 22.63 9.06
N VAL A 295 -3.49 21.76 8.48
CA VAL A 295 -3.90 20.86 7.42
C VAL A 295 -3.61 19.43 7.87
N TYR A 296 -4.61 18.54 7.81
CA TYR A 296 -4.45 17.13 8.10
C TYR A 296 -5.45 16.29 7.31
N GLY A 297 -5.12 15.00 7.14
CA GLY A 297 -5.99 14.02 6.52
C GLY A 297 -6.40 12.94 7.51
N TYR A 298 -7.59 12.41 7.33
CA TYR A 298 -8.14 11.30 8.11
C TYR A 298 -8.92 10.35 7.20
N GLU A 299 -8.79 9.07 7.47
CA GLU A 299 -9.60 8.01 6.87
C GLU A 299 -9.80 6.88 7.88
N SER A 300 -10.78 6.04 7.65
CA SER A 300 -11.09 4.90 8.50
C SER A 300 -11.11 3.65 7.64
N VAL A 301 -10.23 2.70 7.95
CA VAL A 301 -9.96 1.56 7.09
C VAL A 301 -9.97 0.23 7.85
N VAL A 302 -10.24 -0.83 7.08
CA VAL A 302 -10.06 -2.22 7.50
C VAL A 302 -9.20 -2.92 6.47
N LEU A 303 -8.32 -3.79 6.93
CA LEU A 303 -7.48 -4.65 6.12
C LEU A 303 -7.67 -6.10 6.55
N ALA A 304 -7.93 -6.98 5.58
CA ALA A 304 -7.95 -8.41 5.76
C ALA A 304 -7.06 -9.10 4.73
N ILE A 305 -6.33 -10.14 5.15
CA ILE A 305 -5.69 -11.09 4.25
C ILE A 305 -6.58 -12.34 4.28
N THR A 306 -7.36 -12.54 3.23
CA THR A 306 -8.37 -13.59 3.13
C THR A 306 -7.75 -14.93 2.75
N ASN A 307 -6.72 -14.90 1.90
CA ASN A 307 -5.99 -16.10 1.51
C ASN A 307 -4.47 -15.86 1.60
N ALA A 308 -3.88 -16.23 2.74
CA ALA A 308 -2.45 -16.06 2.96
C ALA A 308 -1.60 -17.01 2.09
N ARG A 309 -2.16 -18.12 1.60
CA ARG A 309 -1.45 -19.09 0.74
C ARG A 309 -1.25 -18.56 -0.68
N ALA A 310 -2.14 -17.68 -1.14
CA ALA A 310 -2.04 -17.00 -2.43
C ALA A 310 -1.02 -15.83 -2.42
N ILE A 311 -0.24 -15.69 -1.36
CA ILE A 311 0.79 -14.67 -1.20
C ILE A 311 2.07 -15.34 -0.71
N LYS A 312 3.22 -14.93 -1.29
CA LYS A 312 4.54 -15.33 -0.80
C LYS A 312 5.41 -14.12 -0.57
N LYS A 313 6.30 -14.22 0.40
CA LYS A 313 7.32 -13.19 0.69
C LYS A 313 8.70 -13.81 0.64
N SER A 314 9.70 -13.04 0.24
CA SER A 314 11.08 -13.49 0.29
C SER A 314 11.66 -13.31 1.69
N ALA A 315 12.64 -14.13 2.05
CA ALA A 315 13.63 -13.80 3.05
C ALA A 315 14.49 -12.60 2.57
N ASP A 316 15.49 -12.21 3.33
CA ASP A 316 16.49 -11.25 2.88
C ASP A 316 17.34 -11.87 1.77
N LEU A 317 17.40 -11.21 0.63
CA LEU A 317 18.09 -11.69 -0.58
C LEU A 317 19.48 -11.07 -0.76
N SER A 318 19.99 -10.31 0.20
CA SER A 318 21.26 -9.58 0.07
C SER A 318 22.46 -10.49 -0.30
N ALA A 319 22.38 -11.77 -0.01
CA ALA A 319 23.45 -12.74 -0.32
C ALA A 319 23.48 -13.17 -1.81
N ILE A 320 22.41 -12.94 -2.57
CA ILE A 320 22.27 -13.38 -3.97
C ILE A 320 22.02 -12.23 -4.95
N LEU A 321 21.88 -10.99 -4.46
CA LEU A 321 21.77 -9.78 -5.26
C LEU A 321 23.15 -9.22 -5.59
#